data_bb5dad1e9202fa8e6d4cf498c28a974a
#
_entry.id   bb5dad1e9202fa8e6d4cf498c28a974a
#
_cell.length_a   1.000
_cell.length_b   1.000
_cell.length_c   1.000
_cell.angle_alpha   90.00
_cell.angle_beta   90.00
_cell.angle_gamma   90.00
#
_symmetry.space_group_name_H-M   'P 1'
#
loop_
_entity.id
_entity.type
_entity.pdbx_description
1 polymer ?
#
loop_
_entity_poly.entity_id
_entity_poly.type
_entity_poly.pdbx_seq_one_letter_code
_entity_poly.pdbx_strand_id
1 'polypeptide(L)'
;MASPISGHRVVVIGAGVAGLVSALQLARRGLQVTLLEAADQPGGKMRQLSVDGGAIDSGPTVFTMRWVFEQVYSSVGASLEDELQLTALPVLARHAWDADQRMDLFADPARSRDAIARLAGPAEGTRFMRFCQQARQVYDTLEGPFIRSQSPTLRSMMGDLGLRGLAVLASLGPMSNLWDALREHFHDERLRQLFARYATYCGSSPWRAPATLMLVTQVELDGVWSVQGGMHALAQSLSKLGERLGVTARYGCKVAEIGMANGHVGHVRLENGEQLAADSIVFNGDISALGQGLLGQAVKRVASPTSGSKRSLSALTWSVHAETQGFELDRHNVFFQPNYRNEFSDIFDRGRLPATPTVYVCAQDRGTHQQPAERDRLLVLVNAPAIARRTLTESEIDACETHSFSLLARYGLNIHRTAQNTVRTTPADFERIFPASAGALYGMATHGWMSAFARHGATSKITGLYLAGGSVHPGPGVPMAAMSGLLAAATLMDHLDSTSHSRRVHISGGTSTRSPTAATTA
;
A
#
# COMPACT_ATOMS: atom_id res chain seq x y z
N MET A 1 22.07 23.63 25.11
CA MET A 1 22.35 24.04 23.72
C MET A 1 21.22 23.53 22.85
N ALA A 2 20.52 24.39 22.12
CA ALA A 2 19.47 23.93 21.18
C ALA A 2 20.10 23.00 20.14
N SER A 3 19.46 21.89 19.84
CA SER A 3 19.88 20.96 18.79
C SER A 3 19.98 21.77 17.47
N PRO A 4 21.00 21.56 16.61
CA PRO A 4 21.12 22.25 15.33
C PRO A 4 19.94 22.00 14.37
N ILE A 5 19.01 21.12 14.75
CA ILE A 5 17.80 20.73 14.00
C ILE A 5 16.56 21.52 14.50
N SER A 6 16.66 22.22 15.65
CA SER A 6 15.56 23.05 16.18
C SER A 6 15.23 24.19 15.23
N GLY A 7 13.98 24.23 14.77
CA GLY A 7 13.49 25.24 13.80
C GLY A 7 13.48 24.82 12.33
N HIS A 8 13.96 23.61 11.98
CA HIS A 8 13.87 23.09 10.62
C HIS A 8 12.40 22.77 10.26
N ARG A 9 11.89 23.41 9.21
CA ARG A 9 10.49 23.34 8.79
C ARG A 9 10.32 22.25 7.75
N VAL A 10 9.45 21.29 8.04
CA VAL A 10 9.10 20.22 7.12
C VAL A 10 7.64 20.34 6.73
N VAL A 11 7.37 20.35 5.44
CA VAL A 11 6.01 20.22 4.91
C VAL A 11 5.83 18.80 4.39
N VAL A 12 4.81 18.09 4.91
CA VAL A 12 4.38 16.77 4.42
C VAL A 12 3.14 17.00 3.55
N ILE A 13 3.20 16.58 2.28
CA ILE A 13 2.10 16.73 1.32
C ILE A 13 1.36 15.40 1.21
N GLY A 14 0.12 15.34 1.70
CA GLY A 14 -0.78 14.20 1.70
C GLY A 14 -0.81 13.45 3.03
N ALA A 15 -2.00 13.35 3.64
CA ALA A 15 -2.27 12.63 4.90
C ALA A 15 -2.67 11.15 4.68
N GLY A 16 -2.15 10.50 3.66
CA GLY A 16 -2.16 9.03 3.56
C GLY A 16 -1.24 8.42 4.62
N VAL A 17 -1.31 7.09 4.82
CA VAL A 17 -0.56 6.42 5.91
C VAL A 17 0.93 6.74 5.91
N ALA A 18 1.60 6.81 4.75
CA ALA A 18 3.02 7.13 4.69
C ALA A 18 3.32 8.58 5.11
N GLY A 19 2.47 9.54 4.72
CA GLY A 19 2.61 10.93 5.14
C GLY A 19 2.40 11.10 6.64
N LEU A 20 1.36 10.47 7.20
CA LEU A 20 1.10 10.45 8.64
C LEU A 20 2.29 9.88 9.42
N VAL A 21 2.80 8.71 9.00
CA VAL A 21 3.96 8.09 9.64
C VAL A 21 5.21 8.96 9.53
N SER A 22 5.47 9.55 8.34
CA SER A 22 6.62 10.48 8.18
C SER A 22 6.50 11.68 9.13
N ALA A 23 5.30 12.28 9.22
CA ALA A 23 5.05 13.44 10.07
C ALA A 23 5.28 13.12 11.55
N LEU A 24 4.79 11.95 12.02
CA LEU A 24 5.02 11.45 13.38
C LEU A 24 6.51 11.33 13.71
N GLN A 25 7.27 10.65 12.83
CA GLN A 25 8.70 10.41 13.04
C GLN A 25 9.51 11.71 13.09
N LEU A 26 9.20 12.65 12.19
CA LEU A 26 9.90 13.93 12.10
C LEU A 26 9.56 14.85 13.28
N ALA A 27 8.30 14.91 13.68
CA ALA A 27 7.88 15.67 14.87
C ALA A 27 8.51 15.12 16.15
N ARG A 28 8.57 13.78 16.32
CA ARG A 28 9.25 13.14 17.47
C ARG A 28 10.73 13.50 17.55
N ARG A 29 11.37 13.82 16.42
CA ARG A 29 12.77 14.29 16.35
C ARG A 29 12.94 15.79 16.58
N GLY A 30 11.84 16.52 16.85
CA GLY A 30 11.83 17.95 17.19
C GLY A 30 11.82 18.90 15.97
N LEU A 31 11.48 18.41 14.78
CA LEU A 31 11.29 19.27 13.61
C LEU A 31 9.90 19.94 13.66
N GLN A 32 9.79 21.10 13.02
CA GLN A 32 8.51 21.80 12.85
C GLN A 32 7.77 21.20 11.64
N VAL A 33 6.76 20.38 11.89
CA VAL A 33 6.06 19.62 10.85
C VAL A 33 4.68 20.21 10.58
N THR A 34 4.43 20.58 9.31
CA THR A 34 3.10 20.90 8.79
C THR A 34 2.67 19.81 7.81
N LEU A 35 1.55 19.16 8.10
CA LEU A 35 0.92 18.17 7.23
C LEU A 35 -0.22 18.82 6.45
N LEU A 36 -0.18 18.74 5.12
CA LEU A 36 -1.18 19.32 4.22
C LEU A 36 -1.94 18.21 3.49
N GLU A 37 -3.26 18.21 3.57
CA GLU A 37 -4.14 17.25 2.91
C GLU A 37 -5.21 17.97 2.10
N ALA A 38 -5.43 17.51 0.86
CA ALA A 38 -6.45 18.08 -0.02
C ALA A 38 -7.87 17.72 0.40
N ALA A 39 -8.06 16.53 0.99
CA ALA A 39 -9.34 16.09 1.55
C ALA A 39 -9.62 16.77 2.90
N ASP A 40 -10.85 16.64 3.36
CA ASP A 40 -11.33 17.16 4.66
C ASP A 40 -10.95 16.27 5.86
N GLN A 41 -10.35 15.10 5.62
CA GLN A 41 -9.98 14.12 6.63
C GLN A 41 -8.72 13.32 6.23
N PRO A 42 -8.00 12.72 7.22
CA PRO A 42 -6.85 11.89 6.95
C PRO A 42 -7.22 10.54 6.34
N GLY A 43 -6.24 9.84 5.79
CA GLY A 43 -6.35 8.44 5.40
C GLY A 43 -5.98 8.18 3.94
N GLY A 44 -6.17 9.16 3.05
CA GLY A 44 -5.92 8.93 1.62
C GLY A 44 -6.74 7.75 1.10
N LYS A 45 -6.07 6.64 0.73
CA LYS A 45 -6.77 5.43 0.26
C LYS A 45 -7.51 4.66 1.36
N MET A 46 -7.17 4.85 2.64
CA MET A 46 -7.95 4.35 3.79
C MET A 46 -9.14 5.29 4.06
N ARG A 47 -9.99 5.46 3.09
CA ARG A 47 -11.15 6.36 3.15
C ARG A 47 -12.39 5.65 3.66
N GLN A 48 -13.30 6.41 4.24
CA GLN A 48 -14.61 5.95 4.68
C GLN A 48 -15.70 6.76 3.98
N LEU A 49 -16.78 6.12 3.59
CA LEU A 49 -17.96 6.77 2.99
C LEU A 49 -19.17 6.60 3.91
N SER A 50 -19.97 7.64 4.01
CA SER A 50 -21.28 7.55 4.64
C SER A 50 -22.32 7.12 3.59
N VAL A 51 -22.97 5.97 3.83
CA VAL A 51 -23.94 5.38 2.92
C VAL A 51 -25.18 5.00 3.74
N ASP A 52 -26.28 5.69 3.55
CA ASP A 52 -27.57 5.44 4.22
C ASP A 52 -27.40 5.21 5.74
N GLY A 53 -26.69 6.11 6.40
CA GLY A 53 -26.41 6.07 7.84
C GLY A 53 -25.30 5.11 8.27
N GLY A 54 -24.76 4.28 7.38
CA GLY A 54 -23.63 3.40 7.64
C GLY A 54 -22.29 4.06 7.25
N ALA A 55 -21.29 4.01 8.15
CA ALA A 55 -19.92 4.42 7.85
C ALA A 55 -19.14 3.22 7.29
N ILE A 56 -18.85 3.23 5.99
CA ILE A 56 -18.28 2.09 5.26
C ILE A 56 -16.84 2.40 4.84
N ASP A 57 -15.89 1.59 5.29
CA ASP A 57 -14.51 1.63 4.77
C ASP A 57 -14.51 1.28 3.28
N SER A 58 -14.06 2.22 2.47
CA SER A 58 -14.14 2.15 1.00
C SER A 58 -12.75 2.19 0.36
N GLY A 59 -11.80 1.53 1.01
CA GLY A 59 -10.40 1.39 0.60
C GLY A 59 -9.84 0.02 0.98
N PRO A 60 -8.58 -0.06 1.45
CA PRO A 60 -8.01 -1.31 1.94
C PRO A 60 -8.80 -1.83 3.15
N THR A 61 -9.03 -3.14 3.16
CA THR A 61 -9.90 -3.81 4.15
C THR A 61 -9.14 -4.76 5.08
N VAL A 62 -7.86 -5.03 4.78
CA VAL A 62 -7.07 -6.05 5.47
C VAL A 62 -5.97 -5.38 6.29
N PHE A 63 -5.95 -5.63 7.61
CA PHE A 63 -4.85 -5.24 8.48
C PHE A 63 -3.93 -6.44 8.69
N THR A 64 -2.71 -6.33 8.19
CA THR A 64 -1.65 -7.34 8.27
C THR A 64 -0.33 -6.73 8.71
N MET A 65 0.71 -7.53 8.90
CA MET A 65 2.05 -7.08 9.31
C MET A 65 1.97 -6.14 10.51
N ARG A 66 1.28 -6.58 11.54
CA ARG A 66 1.02 -5.83 12.78
C ARG A 66 2.31 -5.24 13.37
N TRP A 67 3.44 -5.97 13.26
CA TRP A 67 4.75 -5.53 13.73
C TRP A 67 5.20 -4.17 13.14
N VAL A 68 4.77 -3.83 11.91
CA VAL A 68 5.09 -2.52 11.31
C VAL A 68 4.44 -1.39 12.11
N PHE A 69 3.19 -1.57 12.50
CA PHE A 69 2.47 -0.57 13.29
C PHE A 69 2.93 -0.55 14.74
N GLU A 70 3.25 -1.69 15.34
CA GLU A 70 3.91 -1.75 16.64
C GLU A 70 5.21 -0.94 16.62
N GLN A 71 6.02 -1.07 15.56
CA GLN A 71 7.23 -0.26 15.39
C GLN A 71 6.91 1.23 15.23
N VAL A 72 5.88 1.60 14.43
CA VAL A 72 5.47 3.00 14.22
C VAL A 72 5.09 3.64 15.56
N TYR A 73 4.19 3.02 16.32
CA TYR A 73 3.70 3.57 17.59
C TYR A 73 4.81 3.60 18.64
N SER A 74 5.55 2.51 18.85
CA SER A 74 6.61 2.43 19.84
C SER A 74 7.75 3.41 19.58
N SER A 75 8.10 3.66 18.32
CA SER A 75 9.16 4.62 17.94
C SER A 75 8.86 6.06 18.36
N VAL A 76 7.59 6.39 18.61
CA VAL A 76 7.16 7.71 19.06
C VAL A 76 6.70 7.71 20.52
N GLY A 77 6.87 6.60 21.23
CA GLY A 77 6.54 6.46 22.66
C GLY A 77 5.08 6.16 22.95
N ALA A 78 4.35 5.60 21.98
CA ALA A 78 2.97 5.15 22.12
C ALA A 78 2.89 3.62 21.98
N SER A 79 1.74 3.02 22.36
CA SER A 79 1.44 1.61 22.14
C SER A 79 0.34 1.46 21.11
N LEU A 80 0.50 0.52 20.18
CA LEU A 80 -0.53 0.19 19.21
C LEU A 80 -1.82 -0.28 19.90
N GLU A 81 -1.70 -1.03 20.99
CA GLU A 81 -2.83 -1.62 21.72
C GLU A 81 -3.63 -0.59 22.51
N ASP A 82 -2.96 0.49 22.96
CA ASP A 82 -3.63 1.61 23.64
C ASP A 82 -4.39 2.51 22.65
N GLU A 83 -3.92 2.57 21.42
CA GLU A 83 -4.46 3.47 20.39
C GLU A 83 -5.52 2.80 19.50
N LEU A 84 -5.48 1.47 19.33
CA LEU A 84 -6.36 0.73 18.44
C LEU A 84 -6.75 -0.62 19.03
N GLN A 85 -8.04 -0.92 19.00
CA GLN A 85 -8.51 -2.27 19.33
C GLN A 85 -8.45 -3.16 18.08
N LEU A 86 -7.63 -4.21 18.16
CA LEU A 86 -7.42 -5.18 17.10
C LEU A 86 -7.95 -6.54 17.53
N THR A 87 -8.75 -7.18 16.67
CA THR A 87 -9.25 -8.55 16.87
C THR A 87 -8.68 -9.45 15.78
N ALA A 88 -7.95 -10.49 16.16
CA ALA A 88 -7.43 -11.48 15.22
C ALA A 88 -8.59 -12.24 14.55
N LEU A 89 -8.49 -12.43 13.25
CA LEU A 89 -9.49 -13.17 12.48
C LEU A 89 -9.10 -14.65 12.39
N PRO A 90 -9.96 -15.58 12.85
CA PRO A 90 -9.68 -17.02 12.74
C PRO A 90 -9.85 -17.54 11.30
N VAL A 91 -10.68 -16.88 10.48
CA VAL A 91 -10.87 -17.13 9.05
C VAL A 91 -10.26 -15.98 8.28
N LEU A 92 -9.24 -16.26 7.46
CA LEU A 92 -8.56 -15.27 6.63
C LEU A 92 -9.46 -14.81 5.48
N ALA A 93 -10.10 -15.77 4.82
CA ALA A 93 -11.12 -15.48 3.82
C ALA A 93 -11.97 -16.75 3.52
N ARG A 94 -13.23 -16.53 3.19
CA ARG A 94 -14.15 -17.52 2.65
C ARG A 94 -14.15 -17.46 1.13
N HIS A 95 -13.97 -18.61 0.49
CA HIS A 95 -13.87 -18.71 -0.97
C HIS A 95 -15.03 -19.54 -1.51
N ALA A 96 -15.58 -19.11 -2.65
CA ALA A 96 -16.64 -19.83 -3.36
C ALA A 96 -16.33 -19.90 -4.85
N TRP A 97 -16.52 -21.09 -5.46
CA TRP A 97 -16.36 -21.33 -6.90
C TRP A 97 -17.72 -21.61 -7.58
N ASP A 98 -18.72 -21.99 -6.80
CA ASP A 98 -20.13 -22.08 -7.15
C ASP A 98 -21.00 -22.08 -5.87
N ALA A 99 -22.26 -22.45 -5.97
CA ALA A 99 -23.17 -22.49 -4.83
C ALA A 99 -22.77 -23.53 -3.77
N ASP A 100 -22.15 -24.63 -4.19
CA ASP A 100 -21.86 -25.79 -3.35
C ASP A 100 -20.38 -25.91 -2.98
N GLN A 101 -19.47 -25.40 -3.81
CA GLN A 101 -18.03 -25.48 -3.62
C GLN A 101 -17.51 -24.25 -2.87
N ARG A 102 -17.39 -24.39 -1.57
CA ARG A 102 -16.92 -23.33 -0.66
C ARG A 102 -15.77 -23.83 0.19
N MET A 103 -14.88 -22.95 0.58
CA MET A 103 -13.76 -23.27 1.48
C MET A 103 -13.34 -22.03 2.27
N ASP A 104 -13.14 -22.21 3.57
CA ASP A 104 -12.51 -21.21 4.42
C ASP A 104 -11.00 -21.45 4.48
N LEU A 105 -10.23 -20.39 4.25
CA LEU A 105 -8.81 -20.34 4.56
C LEU A 105 -8.69 -19.80 5.98
N PHE A 106 -8.04 -20.54 6.86
CA PHE A 106 -7.91 -20.20 8.27
C PHE A 106 -6.53 -19.63 8.59
N ALA A 107 -6.44 -18.83 9.67
CA ALA A 107 -5.18 -18.39 10.24
C ALA A 107 -4.33 -19.58 10.73
N ASP A 108 -4.96 -20.65 11.20
CA ASP A 108 -4.30 -21.91 11.55
C ASP A 108 -4.05 -22.76 10.28
N PRO A 109 -2.77 -22.99 9.89
CA PRO A 109 -2.44 -23.79 8.71
C PRO A 109 -2.94 -25.22 8.77
N ALA A 110 -3.07 -25.82 9.96
CA ALA A 110 -3.59 -27.19 10.09
C ALA A 110 -5.09 -27.26 9.74
N ARG A 111 -5.88 -26.28 10.19
CA ARG A 111 -7.29 -26.17 9.80
C ARG A 111 -7.46 -25.91 8.30
N SER A 112 -6.60 -25.05 7.72
CA SER A 112 -6.58 -24.79 6.27
C SER A 112 -6.21 -26.04 5.48
N ARG A 113 -5.21 -26.83 5.92
CA ARG A 113 -4.86 -28.12 5.33
C ARG A 113 -6.07 -29.05 5.29
N ASP A 114 -6.80 -29.16 6.40
CA ASP A 114 -7.94 -30.06 6.51
C ASP A 114 -9.12 -29.58 5.64
N ALA A 115 -9.34 -28.27 5.53
CA ALA A 115 -10.32 -27.68 4.61
C ALA A 115 -9.96 -27.96 3.14
N ILE A 116 -8.70 -27.77 2.78
CA ILE A 116 -8.18 -28.08 1.44
C ILE A 116 -8.29 -29.60 1.15
N ALA A 117 -7.98 -30.44 2.12
CA ALA A 117 -8.11 -31.90 1.96
C ALA A 117 -9.57 -32.34 1.71
N ARG A 118 -10.54 -31.68 2.33
CA ARG A 118 -11.98 -31.91 2.05
C ARG A 118 -12.38 -31.41 0.66
N LEU A 119 -11.86 -30.27 0.21
CA LEU A 119 -12.18 -29.70 -1.09
C LEU A 119 -11.53 -30.45 -2.26
N ALA A 120 -10.24 -30.81 -2.14
CA ALA A 120 -9.39 -31.22 -3.26
C ALA A 120 -8.60 -32.52 -3.01
N GLY A 121 -8.82 -33.16 -1.86
CA GLY A 121 -8.17 -34.42 -1.47
C GLY A 121 -6.94 -34.25 -0.57
N PRO A 122 -6.57 -35.31 0.19
CA PRO A 122 -5.49 -35.22 1.20
C PRO A 122 -4.11 -34.85 0.62
N ALA A 123 -3.85 -35.22 -0.64
CA ALA A 123 -2.60 -34.90 -1.30
C ALA A 123 -2.43 -33.38 -1.47
N GLU A 124 -3.51 -32.65 -1.78
CA GLU A 124 -3.47 -31.19 -1.91
C GLU A 124 -3.28 -30.52 -0.54
N GLY A 125 -3.86 -31.06 0.53
CA GLY A 125 -3.59 -30.60 1.88
C GLY A 125 -2.11 -30.71 2.27
N THR A 126 -1.46 -31.82 1.89
CA THR A 126 -0.01 -32.01 2.09
C THR A 126 0.82 -31.04 1.25
N ARG A 127 0.41 -30.79 0.00
CA ARG A 127 1.05 -29.80 -0.89
C ARG A 127 0.95 -28.38 -0.33
N PHE A 128 -0.21 -28.02 0.23
CA PHE A 128 -0.42 -26.73 0.90
C PHE A 128 0.60 -26.51 2.03
N MET A 129 0.84 -27.50 2.88
CA MET A 129 1.84 -27.35 3.96
C MET A 129 3.25 -27.08 3.43
N ARG A 130 3.65 -27.73 2.33
CA ARG A 130 4.93 -27.46 1.66
C ARG A 130 4.98 -26.07 1.05
N PHE A 131 3.88 -25.64 0.44
CA PHE A 131 3.74 -24.28 -0.11
C PHE A 131 3.88 -23.22 0.99
N CYS A 132 3.24 -23.40 2.16
CA CYS A 132 3.39 -22.50 3.30
C CYS A 132 4.85 -22.42 3.78
N GLN A 133 5.54 -23.57 3.84
CA GLN A 133 6.96 -23.62 4.22
C GLN A 133 7.83 -22.81 3.24
N GLN A 134 7.60 -22.93 1.93
CA GLN A 134 8.34 -22.18 0.93
C GLN A 134 7.99 -20.70 0.97
N ALA A 135 6.71 -20.34 1.13
CA ALA A 135 6.26 -18.95 1.28
C ALA A 135 6.95 -18.26 2.47
N ARG A 136 7.07 -18.97 3.61
CA ARG A 136 7.82 -18.50 4.77
C ARG A 136 9.29 -18.27 4.46
N GLN A 137 9.96 -19.23 3.82
CA GLN A 137 11.38 -19.09 3.44
C GLN A 137 11.59 -17.87 2.54
N VAL A 138 10.70 -17.62 1.59
CA VAL A 138 10.76 -16.45 0.71
C VAL A 138 10.55 -15.16 1.50
N TYR A 139 9.58 -15.14 2.42
CA TYR A 139 9.33 -14.00 3.28
C TYR A 139 10.54 -13.66 4.14
N ASP A 140 11.05 -14.64 4.89
CA ASP A 140 12.22 -14.47 5.78
C ASP A 140 13.47 -14.01 4.99
N THR A 141 13.58 -14.46 3.75
CA THR A 141 14.68 -14.07 2.85
C THR A 141 14.59 -12.61 2.40
N LEU A 142 13.38 -12.10 2.15
CA LEU A 142 13.17 -10.78 1.54
C LEU A 142 12.80 -9.68 2.55
N GLU A 143 12.37 -10.01 3.76
CA GLU A 143 11.94 -9.00 4.73
C GLU A 143 13.05 -7.99 5.04
N GLY A 144 14.21 -8.45 5.48
CA GLY A 144 15.33 -7.57 5.84
C GLY A 144 15.90 -6.81 4.61
N PRO A 145 16.42 -7.53 3.61
CA PRO A 145 17.14 -6.91 2.51
C PRO A 145 16.29 -6.06 1.57
N PHE A 146 14.98 -6.36 1.50
CA PHE A 146 14.06 -5.65 0.60
C PHE A 146 13.07 -4.76 1.33
N ILE A 147 12.26 -5.29 2.24
CA ILE A 147 11.17 -4.53 2.86
C ILE A 147 11.70 -3.44 3.80
N ARG A 148 12.72 -3.73 4.58
CA ARG A 148 13.33 -2.81 5.56
C ARG A 148 14.45 -1.93 5.00
N SER A 149 14.90 -2.18 3.77
CA SER A 149 16.00 -1.43 3.14
C SER A 149 15.53 -0.07 2.63
N GLN A 150 16.35 0.98 2.80
CA GLN A 150 16.04 2.32 2.27
C GLN A 150 16.10 2.38 0.73
N SER A 151 17.00 1.62 0.13
CA SER A 151 17.24 1.62 -1.31
C SER A 151 17.81 0.27 -1.77
N PRO A 152 16.98 -0.78 -1.86
CA PRO A 152 17.49 -2.09 -2.27
C PRO A 152 17.94 -2.03 -3.72
N THR A 153 19.18 -2.44 -3.94
CA THR A 153 19.75 -2.71 -5.27
C THR A 153 20.02 -4.20 -5.41
N LEU A 154 20.07 -4.71 -6.63
CA LEU A 154 20.46 -6.10 -6.85
C LEU A 154 21.80 -6.43 -6.18
N ARG A 155 22.75 -5.49 -6.24
CA ARG A 155 24.09 -5.67 -5.67
C ARG A 155 24.07 -5.71 -4.13
N SER A 156 23.34 -4.78 -3.48
CA SER A 156 23.20 -4.80 -2.02
C SER A 156 22.46 -6.05 -1.56
N MET A 157 21.36 -6.41 -2.22
CA MET A 157 20.62 -7.63 -1.91
C MET A 157 21.47 -8.91 -2.06
N MET A 158 22.26 -9.04 -3.13
CA MET A 158 23.16 -10.21 -3.29
C MET A 158 24.18 -10.32 -2.15
N GLY A 159 24.66 -9.18 -1.63
CA GLY A 159 25.53 -9.13 -0.45
C GLY A 159 24.81 -9.56 0.83
N ASP A 160 23.60 -9.06 1.04
CA ASP A 160 22.82 -9.26 2.27
C ASP A 160 22.18 -10.66 2.34
N LEU A 161 21.79 -11.24 1.20
CA LEU A 161 21.11 -12.54 1.13
C LEU A 161 22.00 -13.73 1.48
N GLY A 162 23.31 -13.62 1.22
CA GLY A 162 24.23 -14.75 1.35
C GLY A 162 23.86 -15.96 0.47
N LEU A 163 24.60 -17.05 0.60
CA LEU A 163 24.41 -18.25 -0.23
C LEU A 163 23.02 -18.91 -0.01
N ARG A 164 22.49 -18.87 1.21
CA ARG A 164 21.17 -19.49 1.53
C ARG A 164 20.03 -18.72 0.88
N GLY A 165 20.01 -17.40 0.98
CA GLY A 165 18.98 -16.58 0.37
C GLY A 165 19.00 -16.65 -1.16
N LEU A 166 20.19 -16.69 -1.77
CA LEU A 166 20.33 -16.91 -3.21
C LEU A 166 19.79 -18.28 -3.64
N ALA A 167 20.02 -19.35 -2.84
CA ALA A 167 19.47 -20.68 -3.11
C ALA A 167 17.93 -20.69 -3.03
N VAL A 168 17.33 -19.98 -2.05
CA VAL A 168 15.87 -19.85 -1.94
C VAL A 168 15.31 -19.16 -3.19
N LEU A 169 15.88 -18.03 -3.61
CA LEU A 169 15.41 -17.33 -4.81
C LEU A 169 15.63 -18.13 -6.08
N ALA A 170 16.75 -18.87 -6.18
CA ALA A 170 17.03 -19.75 -7.31
C ALA A 170 16.03 -20.92 -7.41
N SER A 171 15.55 -21.45 -6.26
CA SER A 171 14.54 -22.52 -6.21
C SER A 171 13.18 -22.11 -6.79
N LEU A 172 12.87 -20.82 -6.85
CA LEU A 172 11.65 -20.30 -7.48
C LEU A 172 11.75 -20.25 -9.02
N GLY A 173 12.94 -20.47 -9.58
CA GLY A 173 13.20 -20.16 -10.98
C GLY A 173 13.35 -18.66 -11.22
N PRO A 174 14.51 -18.19 -11.72
CA PRO A 174 14.86 -16.77 -11.75
C PRO A 174 13.94 -15.88 -12.60
N MET A 175 13.06 -16.48 -13.43
CA MET A 175 12.09 -15.76 -14.27
C MET A 175 10.66 -16.31 -14.15
N SER A 176 10.40 -17.17 -13.16
CA SER A 176 9.10 -17.77 -12.94
C SER A 176 8.07 -16.71 -12.50
N ASN A 177 6.90 -16.73 -13.13
CA ASN A 177 5.76 -15.96 -12.65
C ASN A 177 4.99 -16.75 -11.56
N LEU A 178 4.15 -16.05 -10.83
CA LEU A 178 3.41 -16.64 -9.71
C LEU A 178 2.51 -17.82 -10.15
N TRP A 179 1.83 -17.69 -11.30
CA TRP A 179 0.93 -18.76 -11.78
C TRP A 179 1.69 -20.05 -12.09
N ASP A 180 2.84 -19.96 -12.76
CA ASP A 180 3.64 -21.14 -13.08
C ASP A 180 4.23 -21.77 -11.81
N ALA A 181 4.71 -20.99 -10.86
CA ALA A 181 5.14 -21.51 -9.57
C ALA A 181 4.00 -22.24 -8.82
N LEU A 182 2.77 -21.69 -8.84
CA LEU A 182 1.61 -22.35 -8.21
C LEU A 182 1.23 -23.67 -8.90
N ARG A 183 1.51 -23.83 -10.20
CA ARG A 183 1.29 -25.12 -10.91
C ARG A 183 2.23 -26.23 -10.41
N GLU A 184 3.40 -25.87 -9.92
CA GLU A 184 4.33 -26.84 -9.31
C GLU A 184 3.84 -27.27 -7.92
N HIS A 185 3.15 -26.37 -7.21
CA HIS A 185 2.63 -26.65 -5.87
C HIS A 185 1.28 -27.38 -5.87
N PHE A 186 0.35 -26.97 -6.73
CA PHE A 186 -1.04 -27.43 -6.69
C PHE A 186 -1.49 -28.05 -8.02
N HIS A 187 -2.15 -29.20 -7.96
CA HIS A 187 -2.80 -29.79 -9.14
C HIS A 187 -4.23 -29.31 -9.30
N ASP A 188 -4.92 -29.00 -8.19
CA ASP A 188 -6.27 -28.43 -8.23
C ASP A 188 -6.25 -26.98 -8.70
N GLU A 189 -7.05 -26.67 -9.70
CA GLU A 189 -7.08 -25.32 -10.30
C GLU A 189 -7.67 -24.27 -9.35
N ARG A 190 -8.61 -24.67 -8.48
CA ARG A 190 -9.23 -23.79 -7.49
C ARG A 190 -8.18 -23.28 -6.49
N LEU A 191 -7.25 -24.12 -6.08
CA LEU A 191 -6.15 -23.72 -5.18
C LEU A 191 -5.16 -22.82 -5.89
N ARG A 192 -4.83 -23.10 -7.16
CA ARG A 192 -4.01 -22.18 -7.97
C ARG A 192 -4.66 -20.82 -8.11
N GLN A 193 -5.96 -20.78 -8.37
CA GLN A 193 -6.75 -19.56 -8.48
C GLN A 193 -6.77 -18.77 -7.15
N LEU A 194 -6.98 -19.46 -6.03
CA LEU A 194 -6.98 -18.86 -4.70
C LEU A 194 -5.65 -18.15 -4.42
N PHE A 195 -4.52 -18.85 -4.53
CA PHE A 195 -3.21 -18.27 -4.20
C PHE A 195 -2.68 -17.31 -5.29
N ALA A 196 -3.10 -17.46 -6.54
CA ALA A 196 -2.80 -16.51 -7.61
C ALA A 196 -3.41 -15.13 -7.37
N ARG A 197 -4.54 -15.05 -6.62
CA ARG A 197 -5.17 -13.78 -6.23
C ARG A 197 -4.22 -12.86 -5.47
N TYR A 198 -3.21 -13.38 -4.80
CA TYR A 198 -2.22 -12.55 -4.10
C TYR A 198 -1.44 -11.59 -5.01
N ALA A 199 -1.35 -11.86 -6.32
CA ALA A 199 -0.82 -10.90 -7.27
C ALA A 199 -1.62 -9.58 -7.30
N THR A 200 -2.94 -9.64 -7.04
CA THR A 200 -3.80 -8.45 -7.03
C THR A 200 -3.52 -7.52 -5.85
N TYR A 201 -2.93 -8.01 -4.75
CA TYR A 201 -2.50 -7.20 -3.60
C TYR A 201 -1.39 -6.20 -3.97
N CYS A 202 -0.65 -6.53 -5.04
CA CYS A 202 0.35 -5.64 -5.65
C CYS A 202 -0.13 -5.05 -6.99
N GLY A 203 -1.44 -5.13 -7.26
CA GLY A 203 -2.06 -4.59 -8.46
C GLY A 203 -1.61 -5.24 -9.75
N SER A 204 -1.34 -6.56 -9.76
CA SER A 204 -0.68 -7.26 -10.85
C SER A 204 -1.45 -8.48 -11.33
N SER A 205 -1.10 -8.95 -12.54
CA SER A 205 -1.57 -10.23 -13.07
C SER A 205 -0.70 -11.37 -12.55
N PRO A 206 -1.26 -12.50 -12.07
CA PRO A 206 -0.47 -13.64 -11.63
C PRO A 206 0.40 -14.26 -12.74
N TRP A 207 0.03 -14.09 -13.99
CA TRP A 207 0.84 -14.53 -15.16
C TRP A 207 2.01 -13.62 -15.49
N ARG A 208 2.11 -12.47 -14.83
CA ARG A 208 3.18 -11.48 -15.03
C ARG A 208 3.92 -11.13 -13.74
N ALA A 209 3.29 -11.35 -12.61
CA ALA A 209 3.86 -11.10 -11.29
C ALA A 209 4.94 -12.13 -10.96
N PRO A 210 6.04 -11.75 -10.29
CA PRO A 210 7.09 -12.71 -9.93
C PRO A 210 6.60 -13.73 -8.91
N ALA A 211 7.16 -14.93 -8.96
CA ALA A 211 6.84 -16.03 -8.04
C ALA A 211 7.08 -15.67 -6.56
N THR A 212 7.99 -14.72 -6.29
CA THR A 212 8.24 -14.22 -4.93
C THR A 212 7.00 -13.66 -4.24
N LEU A 213 5.95 -13.28 -4.98
CA LEU A 213 4.68 -12.83 -4.37
C LEU A 213 3.94 -13.92 -3.59
N MET A 214 4.39 -15.18 -3.65
CA MET A 214 3.90 -16.20 -2.71
C MET A 214 4.15 -15.83 -1.23
N LEU A 215 5.10 -14.93 -0.95
CA LEU A 215 5.34 -14.40 0.40
C LEU A 215 4.09 -13.79 1.04
N VAL A 216 3.10 -13.31 0.24
CA VAL A 216 1.85 -12.77 0.77
C VAL A 216 1.08 -13.83 1.55
N THR A 217 1.23 -15.11 1.20
CA THR A 217 0.69 -16.22 2.00
C THR A 217 1.23 -16.18 3.43
N GLN A 218 2.53 -15.97 3.61
CA GLN A 218 3.13 -15.86 4.93
C GLN A 218 2.65 -14.61 5.68
N VAL A 219 2.53 -13.49 4.97
CA VAL A 219 1.99 -12.25 5.57
C VAL A 219 0.58 -12.45 6.16
N GLU A 220 -0.29 -13.20 5.48
CA GLU A 220 -1.62 -13.52 6.00
C GLU A 220 -1.58 -14.58 7.12
N LEU A 221 -0.71 -15.58 7.02
CA LEU A 221 -0.54 -16.61 8.05
C LEU A 221 0.05 -16.05 9.35
N ASP A 222 0.86 -14.99 9.29
CA ASP A 222 1.35 -14.27 10.47
C ASP A 222 0.24 -13.49 11.17
N GLY A 223 -0.92 -13.35 10.54
CA GLY A 223 -2.16 -12.85 11.09
C GLY A 223 -2.84 -11.79 10.22
N VAL A 224 -4.14 -11.83 10.27
CA VAL A 224 -5.05 -10.81 9.76
C VAL A 224 -5.92 -10.33 10.90
N TRP A 225 -6.05 -9.02 11.06
CA TRP A 225 -6.82 -8.42 12.15
C TRP A 225 -7.96 -7.56 11.61
N SER A 226 -9.03 -7.53 12.36
CA SER A 226 -10.08 -6.52 12.26
C SER A 226 -9.69 -5.33 13.14
N VAL A 227 -9.81 -4.13 12.62
CA VAL A 227 -9.66 -2.88 13.38
C VAL A 227 -11.05 -2.43 13.82
N GLN A 228 -11.24 -2.15 15.11
CA GLN A 228 -12.49 -1.59 15.59
C GLN A 228 -12.69 -0.18 15.00
N GLY A 229 -13.85 0.09 14.43
CA GLY A 229 -14.12 1.31 13.68
C GLY A 229 -13.59 1.29 12.24
N GLY A 230 -12.99 0.18 11.79
CA GLY A 230 -12.50 -0.03 10.44
C GLY A 230 -11.07 0.46 10.19
N MET A 231 -10.59 0.30 8.97
CA MET A 231 -9.23 0.71 8.58
C MET A 231 -9.02 2.24 8.65
N HIS A 232 -10.11 3.01 8.49
CA HIS A 232 -10.02 4.47 8.62
C HIS A 232 -9.66 4.91 10.04
N ALA A 233 -10.04 4.13 11.08
CA ALA A 233 -9.65 4.38 12.47
C ALA A 233 -8.12 4.40 12.68
N LEU A 234 -7.36 3.60 11.91
CA LEU A 234 -5.91 3.66 11.92
C LEU A 234 -5.39 5.03 11.46
N ALA A 235 -5.96 5.60 10.39
CA ALA A 235 -5.56 6.92 9.92
C ALA A 235 -5.89 8.03 10.93
N GLN A 236 -7.06 7.93 11.56
CA GLN A 236 -7.48 8.86 12.61
C GLN A 236 -6.57 8.77 13.85
N SER A 237 -6.19 7.56 14.28
CA SER A 237 -5.28 7.36 15.40
C SER A 237 -3.91 7.96 15.12
N LEU A 238 -3.33 7.70 13.93
CA LEU A 238 -2.05 8.29 13.52
C LEU A 238 -2.11 9.82 13.45
N SER A 239 -3.22 10.40 12.97
CA SER A 239 -3.40 11.86 12.92
C SER A 239 -3.45 12.47 14.33
N LYS A 240 -4.27 11.90 15.23
CA LYS A 240 -4.39 12.35 16.63
C LYS A 240 -3.06 12.24 17.38
N LEU A 241 -2.32 11.16 17.13
CA LEU A 241 -0.98 11.00 17.71
C LEU A 241 -0.02 12.07 17.19
N GLY A 242 -0.13 12.42 15.89
CA GLY A 242 0.65 13.52 15.29
C GLY A 242 0.37 14.88 15.95
N GLU A 243 -0.89 15.20 16.19
CA GLU A 243 -1.30 16.42 16.89
C GLU A 243 -0.72 16.48 18.31
N ARG A 244 -0.74 15.35 19.05
CA ARG A 244 -0.11 15.24 20.39
C ARG A 244 1.40 15.46 20.35
N LEU A 245 2.06 15.15 19.24
CA LEU A 245 3.50 15.35 19.03
C LEU A 245 3.83 16.73 18.42
N GLY A 246 2.83 17.59 18.20
CA GLY A 246 3.02 18.94 17.70
C GLY A 246 3.00 19.07 16.16
N VAL A 247 2.51 18.06 15.43
CA VAL A 247 2.25 18.17 14.00
C VAL A 247 1.08 19.13 13.77
N THR A 248 1.27 20.16 12.94
CA THR A 248 0.19 21.02 12.47
C THR A 248 -0.47 20.41 11.25
N ALA A 249 -1.57 19.70 11.44
CA ALA A 249 -2.35 19.11 10.35
C ALA A 249 -3.36 20.12 9.79
N ARG A 250 -3.41 20.27 8.45
CA ARG A 250 -4.33 21.15 7.74
C ARG A 250 -5.03 20.35 6.63
N TYR A 251 -6.31 20.20 6.76
CA TYR A 251 -7.21 19.52 5.81
C TYR A 251 -7.88 20.52 4.89
N GLY A 252 -8.41 20.09 3.73
CA GLY A 252 -8.95 20.95 2.70
C GLY A 252 -7.90 21.88 2.06
N CYS A 253 -6.61 21.54 2.21
CA CYS A 253 -5.47 22.37 1.81
C CYS A 253 -4.69 21.70 0.68
N LYS A 254 -5.17 21.88 -0.56
CA LYS A 254 -4.51 21.31 -1.74
C LYS A 254 -3.28 22.11 -2.15
N VAL A 255 -2.14 21.43 -2.24
CA VAL A 255 -0.89 22.01 -2.73
C VAL A 255 -0.92 22.10 -4.25
N ALA A 256 -0.71 23.29 -4.79
CA ALA A 256 -0.65 23.57 -6.22
C ALA A 256 0.79 23.57 -6.76
N GLU A 257 1.78 23.91 -5.91
CA GLU A 257 3.15 24.03 -6.38
C GLU A 257 4.17 23.78 -5.27
N ILE A 258 5.29 23.15 -5.63
CA ILE A 258 6.52 23.07 -4.84
C ILE A 258 7.49 24.10 -5.43
N GLY A 259 7.73 25.17 -4.69
CA GLY A 259 8.63 26.26 -5.10
C GLY A 259 10.07 25.97 -4.68
N MET A 260 11.00 26.47 -5.53
CA MET A 260 12.43 26.30 -5.34
C MET A 260 13.09 27.59 -4.86
N ALA A 261 14.11 27.45 -4.02
CA ALA A 261 14.99 28.53 -3.63
C ALA A 261 16.45 28.07 -3.69
N ASN A 262 17.32 28.72 -4.45
CA ASN A 262 18.75 28.42 -4.57
C ASN A 262 19.05 26.92 -4.90
N GLY A 263 18.24 26.30 -5.76
CA GLY A 263 18.42 24.89 -6.15
C GLY A 263 17.85 23.84 -5.19
N HIS A 264 17.24 24.26 -4.08
CA HIS A 264 16.58 23.43 -3.07
C HIS A 264 15.07 23.71 -3.05
N VAL A 265 14.30 22.87 -2.37
CA VAL A 265 12.92 23.25 -2.02
C VAL A 265 12.95 24.48 -1.10
N GLY A 266 11.98 25.40 -1.25
CA GLY A 266 11.93 26.60 -0.44
C GLY A 266 10.55 26.87 0.16
N HIS A 267 9.50 26.48 -0.53
CA HIS A 267 8.12 26.67 -0.07
C HIS A 267 7.15 25.75 -0.81
N VAL A 268 5.94 25.65 -0.30
CA VAL A 268 4.79 25.14 -1.04
C VAL A 268 3.79 26.26 -1.22
N ARG A 269 3.06 26.25 -2.36
CA ARG A 269 1.94 27.16 -2.62
C ARG A 269 0.65 26.36 -2.71
N LEU A 270 -0.35 26.78 -1.95
CA LEU A 270 -1.68 26.20 -1.97
C LEU A 270 -2.52 26.72 -3.14
N GLU A 271 -3.62 26.05 -3.48
CA GLU A 271 -4.55 26.51 -4.53
C GLU A 271 -5.17 27.89 -4.22
N ASN A 272 -5.34 28.24 -2.93
CA ASN A 272 -5.83 29.56 -2.52
C ASN A 272 -4.76 30.68 -2.60
N GLY A 273 -3.54 30.37 -3.06
CA GLY A 273 -2.43 31.31 -3.19
C GLY A 273 -1.54 31.45 -1.96
N GLU A 274 -1.91 30.89 -0.80
CA GLU A 274 -1.10 30.91 0.41
C GLU A 274 0.24 30.19 0.17
N GLN A 275 1.32 30.76 0.69
CA GLN A 275 2.65 30.16 0.65
C GLN A 275 3.14 29.80 2.04
N LEU A 276 3.63 28.58 2.18
CA LEU A 276 4.27 28.08 3.41
C LEU A 276 5.73 27.77 3.13
N ALA A 277 6.61 28.40 3.87
CA ALA A 277 8.04 28.17 3.76
C ALA A 277 8.38 26.75 4.25
N ALA A 278 9.28 26.07 3.55
CA ALA A 278 9.72 24.71 3.86
C ALA A 278 11.21 24.56 3.58
N ASP A 279 11.94 24.00 4.55
CA ASP A 279 13.35 23.65 4.40
C ASP A 279 13.50 22.22 3.85
N SER A 280 12.48 21.38 4.07
CA SER A 280 12.33 20.05 3.47
C SER A 280 10.86 19.74 3.20
N ILE A 281 10.62 18.90 2.20
CA ILE A 281 9.27 18.45 1.80
C ILE A 281 9.26 16.92 1.70
N VAL A 282 8.25 16.27 2.29
CA VAL A 282 7.93 14.85 2.06
C VAL A 282 6.67 14.80 1.20
N PHE A 283 6.79 14.22 0.01
CA PHE A 283 5.67 14.07 -0.91
C PHE A 283 5.07 12.65 -0.79
N ASN A 284 3.80 12.57 -0.37
CA ASN A 284 3.04 11.34 -0.22
C ASN A 284 1.82 11.31 -1.17
N GLY A 285 2.06 11.55 -2.45
CA GLY A 285 1.11 11.34 -3.54
C GLY A 285 1.58 10.28 -4.52
N ASP A 286 0.85 10.09 -5.63
CA ASP A 286 1.40 9.29 -6.73
C ASP A 286 2.59 10.05 -7.34
N ILE A 287 3.74 9.38 -7.44
CA ILE A 287 4.98 10.00 -7.95
C ILE A 287 4.81 10.57 -9.38
N SER A 288 3.86 10.03 -10.15
CA SER A 288 3.55 10.54 -11.49
C SER A 288 2.98 11.96 -11.48
N ALA A 289 2.41 12.41 -10.35
CA ALA A 289 1.96 13.80 -10.22
C ALA A 289 3.14 14.79 -10.33
N LEU A 290 4.28 14.45 -9.74
CA LEU A 290 5.52 15.22 -9.93
C LEU A 290 5.98 15.16 -11.39
N GLY A 291 6.05 13.94 -11.97
CA GLY A 291 6.50 13.74 -13.35
C GLY A 291 5.60 14.39 -14.42
N GLN A 292 4.31 14.54 -14.15
CA GLN A 292 3.37 15.26 -15.02
C GLN A 292 3.42 16.79 -14.81
N GLY A 293 4.08 17.26 -13.74
CA GLY A 293 4.20 18.69 -13.42
C GLY A 293 2.98 19.27 -12.71
N LEU A 294 2.13 18.43 -12.09
CA LEU A 294 0.95 18.90 -11.34
C LEU A 294 1.31 19.72 -10.11
N LEU A 295 2.56 19.63 -9.65
CA LEU A 295 3.10 20.40 -8.52
C LEU A 295 4.19 21.40 -8.97
N GLY A 296 4.09 21.89 -10.21
CA GLY A 296 5.02 22.86 -10.79
C GLY A 296 6.08 22.22 -11.69
N GLN A 297 6.61 23.03 -12.62
CA GLN A 297 7.60 22.57 -13.61
C GLN A 297 8.96 22.24 -12.98
N ALA A 298 9.32 22.93 -11.89
CA ALA A 298 10.60 22.76 -11.22
C ALA A 298 10.83 21.32 -10.71
N VAL A 299 9.77 20.64 -10.28
CA VAL A 299 9.82 19.27 -9.72
C VAL A 299 9.57 18.16 -10.74
N LYS A 300 9.24 18.51 -11.98
CA LYS A 300 8.93 17.54 -13.04
C LYS A 300 10.06 16.53 -13.32
N ARG A 301 11.31 16.96 -13.12
CA ARG A 301 12.51 16.10 -13.31
C ARG A 301 12.66 14.97 -12.27
N VAL A 302 11.86 14.96 -11.21
CA VAL A 302 11.92 13.94 -10.13
C VAL A 302 11.61 12.55 -10.66
N ALA A 303 10.58 12.44 -11.50
CA ALA A 303 10.16 11.18 -12.07
C ALA A 303 9.66 11.36 -13.52
N SER A 304 9.78 10.29 -14.31
CA SER A 304 9.05 10.21 -15.56
C SER A 304 7.61 9.76 -15.29
N PRO A 305 6.61 10.27 -16.02
CA PRO A 305 5.24 9.79 -15.91
C PRO A 305 5.17 8.27 -16.17
N THR A 306 4.44 7.56 -15.33
CA THR A 306 4.24 6.12 -15.52
C THR A 306 3.42 5.87 -16.79
N SER A 307 3.97 5.10 -17.72
CA SER A 307 3.25 4.70 -18.94
C SER A 307 1.98 3.92 -18.58
N GLY A 308 0.91 4.11 -19.35
CA GLY A 308 -0.37 3.42 -19.15
C GLY A 308 -0.25 1.89 -19.15
N SER A 309 0.68 1.33 -19.93
CA SER A 309 0.95 -0.12 -19.98
C SER A 309 1.63 -0.66 -18.70
N LYS A 310 2.23 0.22 -17.91
CA LYS A 310 2.89 -0.12 -16.64
C LYS A 310 2.03 0.18 -15.40
N ARG A 311 0.82 0.72 -15.58
CA ARG A 311 -0.10 0.98 -14.47
C ARG A 311 -0.61 -0.32 -13.88
N SER A 312 -0.77 -0.33 -12.57
CA SER A 312 -1.39 -1.41 -11.82
C SER A 312 -2.89 -1.49 -12.05
N LEU A 313 -3.53 -2.48 -11.43
CA LEU A 313 -4.98 -2.55 -11.34
C LEU A 313 -5.56 -1.25 -10.75
N SER A 314 -6.72 -0.90 -11.26
CA SER A 314 -7.75 -0.12 -10.60
C SER A 314 -8.81 -1.05 -10.01
N ALA A 315 -9.93 -0.50 -9.56
CA ALA A 315 -11.09 -1.25 -9.13
C ALA A 315 -12.39 -0.56 -9.56
N LEU A 316 -13.45 -1.34 -9.67
CA LEU A 316 -14.82 -0.85 -9.60
C LEU A 316 -15.39 -1.35 -8.27
N THR A 317 -15.88 -0.42 -7.43
CA THR A 317 -16.32 -0.77 -6.09
C THR A 317 -17.72 -0.25 -5.81
N TRP A 318 -18.43 -0.96 -4.94
CA TRP A 318 -19.72 -0.56 -4.38
C TRP A 318 -19.63 -0.62 -2.85
N SER A 319 -19.83 0.52 -2.22
CA SER A 319 -20.00 0.63 -0.77
C SER A 319 -21.51 0.53 -0.50
N VAL A 320 -21.91 -0.51 0.21
CA VAL A 320 -23.33 -0.88 0.37
C VAL A 320 -23.68 -1.03 1.84
N HIS A 321 -24.80 -0.46 2.27
CA HIS A 321 -25.38 -0.67 3.60
C HIS A 321 -26.75 -1.32 3.46
N ALA A 322 -26.81 -2.65 3.50
CA ALA A 322 -28.00 -3.40 3.12
C ALA A 322 -28.14 -4.72 3.87
N GLU A 323 -29.38 -5.24 3.90
CA GLU A 323 -29.64 -6.62 4.30
C GLU A 323 -29.03 -7.60 3.30
N THR A 324 -28.51 -8.72 3.82
CA THR A 324 -27.98 -9.82 3.04
C THR A 324 -28.67 -11.12 3.38
N GLN A 325 -28.89 -12.00 2.41
CA GLN A 325 -29.56 -13.28 2.59
C GLN A 325 -28.86 -14.41 1.82
N GLY A 326 -28.99 -15.61 2.34
CA GLY A 326 -28.60 -16.87 1.69
C GLY A 326 -27.18 -17.28 2.01
N PHE A 327 -26.16 -16.68 1.39
CA PHE A 327 -24.76 -17.02 1.65
C PHE A 327 -24.32 -16.52 3.03
N GLU A 328 -23.78 -17.41 3.84
CA GLU A 328 -23.21 -17.05 5.14
C GLU A 328 -21.89 -16.31 4.94
N LEU A 329 -21.93 -14.99 5.10
CA LEU A 329 -20.73 -14.15 4.95
C LEU A 329 -19.80 -14.30 6.16
N ASP A 330 -18.50 -14.38 5.88
CA ASP A 330 -17.43 -14.03 6.82
C ASP A 330 -16.95 -12.60 6.54
N ARG A 331 -15.94 -12.11 7.24
CA ARG A 331 -15.42 -10.76 7.00
C ARG A 331 -14.89 -10.58 5.58
N HIS A 332 -14.12 -11.52 5.08
CA HIS A 332 -13.56 -11.50 3.74
C HIS A 332 -14.11 -12.67 2.91
N ASN A 333 -14.75 -12.36 1.80
CA ASN A 333 -15.36 -13.35 0.93
C ASN A 333 -14.91 -13.15 -0.50
N VAL A 334 -14.58 -14.23 -1.21
CA VAL A 334 -14.13 -14.20 -2.61
C VAL A 334 -14.98 -15.17 -3.42
N PHE A 335 -15.62 -14.62 -4.44
CA PHE A 335 -16.46 -15.37 -5.37
C PHE A 335 -15.74 -15.46 -6.71
N PHE A 336 -15.17 -16.63 -7.00
CA PHE A 336 -14.36 -16.83 -8.19
C PHE A 336 -15.22 -17.13 -9.42
N GLN A 337 -14.78 -16.67 -10.55
CA GLN A 337 -15.33 -17.02 -11.84
C GLN A 337 -14.47 -18.13 -12.51
N PRO A 338 -15.03 -18.97 -13.41
CA PRO A 338 -14.31 -20.13 -13.96
C PRO A 338 -13.08 -19.78 -14.81
N ASN A 339 -13.13 -18.70 -15.59
CA ASN A 339 -12.08 -18.33 -16.55
C ASN A 339 -11.14 -17.25 -16.01
N TYR A 340 -10.40 -17.56 -14.95
CA TYR A 340 -9.60 -16.58 -14.21
C TYR A 340 -8.58 -15.82 -15.08
N ARG A 341 -8.00 -16.48 -16.10
CA ARG A 341 -7.04 -15.83 -16.99
C ARG A 341 -7.67 -14.71 -17.84
N ASN A 342 -8.92 -14.88 -18.24
CA ASN A 342 -9.62 -13.91 -19.06
C ASN A 342 -9.82 -12.58 -18.35
N GLU A 343 -10.02 -12.58 -17.03
CA GLU A 343 -10.12 -11.37 -16.20
C GLU A 343 -8.88 -10.49 -16.39
N PHE A 344 -7.69 -11.05 -16.25
CA PHE A 344 -6.43 -10.30 -16.37
C PHE A 344 -6.09 -9.92 -17.82
N SER A 345 -6.48 -10.74 -18.80
CA SER A 345 -6.33 -10.42 -20.21
C SER A 345 -7.25 -9.24 -20.60
N ASP A 346 -8.49 -9.22 -20.12
CA ASP A 346 -9.39 -8.09 -20.34
C ASP A 346 -8.82 -6.80 -19.76
N ILE A 347 -8.30 -6.85 -18.53
CA ILE A 347 -7.77 -5.68 -17.84
C ILE A 347 -6.45 -5.19 -18.46
N PHE A 348 -5.44 -6.06 -18.57
CA PHE A 348 -4.08 -5.62 -18.92
C PHE A 348 -3.81 -5.60 -20.43
N ASP A 349 -4.41 -6.52 -21.21
CA ASP A 349 -4.17 -6.60 -22.65
C ASP A 349 -5.17 -5.75 -23.42
N ARG A 350 -6.47 -5.84 -23.07
CA ARG A 350 -7.56 -5.16 -23.78
C ARG A 350 -7.95 -3.83 -23.17
N GLY A 351 -7.58 -3.56 -21.90
CA GLY A 351 -7.91 -2.31 -21.19
C GLY A 351 -9.40 -2.11 -20.98
N ARG A 352 -10.14 -3.18 -20.69
CA ARG A 352 -11.59 -3.15 -20.44
C ARG A 352 -11.95 -3.86 -19.14
N LEU A 353 -13.16 -3.63 -18.65
CA LEU A 353 -13.70 -4.38 -17.51
C LEU A 353 -13.84 -5.87 -17.87
N PRO A 354 -13.61 -6.79 -16.90
CA PRO A 354 -13.81 -8.21 -17.13
C PRO A 354 -15.26 -8.52 -17.49
N ALA A 355 -15.47 -9.33 -18.52
CA ALA A 355 -16.81 -9.79 -18.87
C ALA A 355 -17.41 -10.68 -17.75
N THR A 356 -16.56 -11.42 -17.05
CA THR A 356 -16.92 -12.23 -15.87
C THR A 356 -15.89 -11.96 -14.79
N PRO A 357 -16.15 -11.03 -13.86
CA PRO A 357 -15.19 -10.68 -12.80
C PRO A 357 -15.19 -11.68 -11.65
N THR A 358 -14.05 -11.85 -11.01
CA THR A 358 -13.98 -12.34 -9.63
C THR A 358 -14.45 -11.24 -8.70
N VAL A 359 -15.39 -11.54 -7.81
CA VAL A 359 -15.98 -10.55 -6.89
C VAL A 359 -15.44 -10.76 -5.48
N TYR A 360 -14.89 -9.72 -4.89
CA TYR A 360 -14.54 -9.69 -3.47
C TYR A 360 -15.60 -8.91 -2.68
N VAL A 361 -16.00 -9.46 -1.54
CA VAL A 361 -16.93 -8.82 -0.61
C VAL A 361 -16.30 -8.77 0.78
N CYS A 362 -16.08 -7.57 1.29
CA CYS A 362 -15.77 -7.35 2.70
C CYS A 362 -17.06 -7.01 3.45
N ALA A 363 -17.48 -7.91 4.33
CA ALA A 363 -18.60 -7.68 5.25
C ALA A 363 -18.02 -7.19 6.58
N GLN A 364 -18.03 -5.86 6.77
CA GLN A 364 -17.26 -5.19 7.82
C GLN A 364 -17.75 -5.50 9.24
N ASP A 365 -18.97 -5.99 9.36
CA ASP A 365 -19.61 -6.37 10.64
C ASP A 365 -19.53 -7.87 10.94
N ARG A 366 -18.88 -8.65 10.07
CA ARG A 366 -18.73 -10.10 10.20
C ARG A 366 -17.32 -10.51 10.64
N GLY A 367 -17.14 -11.79 10.98
CA GLY A 367 -15.84 -12.36 11.37
C GLY A 367 -15.39 -12.01 12.79
N THR A 368 -16.18 -11.28 13.55
CA THR A 368 -15.99 -11.01 14.98
C THR A 368 -17.10 -11.68 15.79
N HIS A 369 -16.92 -11.86 17.10
CA HIS A 369 -17.91 -12.50 17.98
C HIS A 369 -19.19 -11.67 18.21
N GLN A 370 -19.32 -10.51 17.56
CA GLN A 370 -20.52 -9.68 17.65
C GLN A 370 -21.63 -10.27 16.78
N GLN A 371 -22.86 -10.21 17.27
CA GLN A 371 -24.03 -10.58 16.45
C GLN A 371 -24.11 -9.66 15.23
N PRO A 372 -24.38 -10.23 14.05
CA PRO A 372 -24.54 -9.42 12.84
C PRO A 372 -25.64 -8.38 13.03
N ALA A 373 -25.38 -7.16 12.57
CA ALA A 373 -26.41 -6.15 12.47
C ALA A 373 -27.50 -6.58 11.47
N GLU A 374 -28.70 -6.00 11.56
CA GLU A 374 -29.79 -6.23 10.61
C GLU A 374 -29.36 -5.90 9.17
N ARG A 375 -28.50 -4.89 9.03
CA ARG A 375 -27.91 -4.46 7.75
C ARG A 375 -26.39 -4.55 7.83
N ASP A 376 -25.79 -5.16 6.84
CA ASP A 376 -24.34 -5.29 6.71
C ASP A 376 -23.73 -4.06 6.02
N ARG A 377 -22.59 -3.61 6.53
CA ARG A 377 -21.72 -2.65 5.86
C ARG A 377 -20.77 -3.42 4.94
N LEU A 378 -21.00 -3.30 3.63
CA LEU A 378 -20.27 -4.07 2.63
C LEU A 378 -19.40 -3.18 1.76
N LEU A 379 -18.19 -3.64 1.46
CA LEU A 379 -17.42 -3.21 0.30
C LEU A 379 -17.37 -4.35 -0.71
N VAL A 380 -18.05 -4.19 -1.83
CA VAL A 380 -17.99 -5.10 -2.97
C VAL A 380 -16.98 -4.54 -3.97
N LEU A 381 -16.07 -5.38 -4.46
CA LEU A 381 -14.97 -4.95 -5.34
C LEU A 381 -14.74 -5.96 -6.46
N VAL A 382 -14.53 -5.43 -7.66
CA VAL A 382 -13.96 -6.16 -8.80
C VAL A 382 -12.74 -5.43 -9.33
N ASN A 383 -11.77 -6.18 -9.86
CA ASN A 383 -10.61 -5.59 -10.51
C ASN A 383 -11.01 -4.86 -11.79
N ALA A 384 -10.39 -3.71 -12.03
CA ALA A 384 -10.63 -2.89 -13.20
C ALA A 384 -9.32 -2.42 -13.85
N PRO A 385 -9.31 -2.06 -15.14
CA PRO A 385 -8.16 -1.43 -15.78
C PRO A 385 -7.96 -0.01 -15.26
N ALA A 386 -6.70 0.43 -15.22
CA ALA A 386 -6.40 1.85 -15.11
C ALA A 386 -6.86 2.56 -16.41
N ILE A 387 -7.41 3.77 -16.27
CA ILE A 387 -7.99 4.54 -17.40
C ILE A 387 -6.95 5.27 -18.27
N ALA A 388 -5.67 4.96 -18.08
CA ALA A 388 -4.57 5.60 -18.81
C ALA A 388 -4.64 5.40 -20.35
N ARG A 389 -5.38 4.39 -20.82
CA ARG A 389 -5.53 4.08 -22.24
C ARG A 389 -6.86 4.57 -22.81
N ARG A 390 -7.92 4.52 -22.03
CA ARG A 390 -9.27 4.97 -22.40
C ARG A 390 -10.14 5.15 -21.17
N THR A 391 -11.19 5.95 -21.32
CA THR A 391 -12.25 6.08 -20.31
C THR A 391 -13.25 4.94 -20.49
N LEU A 392 -13.74 4.38 -19.39
CA LEU A 392 -14.83 3.41 -19.39
C LEU A 392 -16.17 4.13 -19.64
N THR A 393 -17.03 3.51 -20.42
CA THR A 393 -18.40 4.01 -20.62
C THR A 393 -19.34 3.58 -19.50
N GLU A 394 -20.41 4.31 -19.25
CA GLU A 394 -21.43 3.92 -18.28
C GLU A 394 -22.02 2.53 -18.60
N SER A 395 -22.28 2.24 -19.86
CA SER A 395 -22.79 0.93 -20.30
C SER A 395 -21.86 -0.22 -19.94
N GLU A 396 -20.53 -0.03 -20.04
CA GLU A 396 -19.55 -1.05 -19.62
C GLU A 396 -19.54 -1.24 -18.11
N ILE A 397 -19.67 -0.14 -17.37
CA ILE A 397 -19.73 -0.15 -15.91
C ILE A 397 -20.99 -0.86 -15.43
N ASP A 398 -22.16 -0.53 -16.01
CA ASP A 398 -23.45 -1.13 -15.65
C ASP A 398 -23.51 -2.62 -16.01
N ALA A 399 -22.92 -3.01 -17.14
CA ALA A 399 -22.80 -4.42 -17.52
C ALA A 399 -21.92 -5.19 -16.52
N CYS A 400 -20.78 -4.63 -16.11
CA CYS A 400 -19.92 -5.24 -15.11
C CYS A 400 -20.61 -5.35 -13.75
N GLU A 401 -21.36 -4.32 -13.33
CA GLU A 401 -22.17 -4.34 -12.12
C GLU A 401 -23.19 -5.47 -12.17
N THR A 402 -23.98 -5.55 -13.25
CA THR A 402 -25.00 -6.60 -13.46
C THR A 402 -24.38 -7.99 -13.38
N HIS A 403 -23.24 -8.22 -14.06
CA HIS A 403 -22.55 -9.51 -14.02
C HIS A 403 -22.03 -9.85 -12.61
N SER A 404 -21.49 -8.87 -11.89
CA SER A 404 -20.96 -9.05 -10.55
C SER A 404 -22.04 -9.49 -9.56
N PHE A 405 -23.15 -8.76 -9.51
CA PHE A 405 -24.24 -9.10 -8.58
C PHE A 405 -25.03 -10.34 -9.01
N SER A 406 -25.11 -10.63 -10.31
CA SER A 406 -25.66 -11.90 -10.80
C SER A 406 -24.77 -13.09 -10.41
N LEU A 407 -23.44 -12.93 -10.39
CA LEU A 407 -22.52 -13.95 -9.88
C LEU A 407 -22.79 -14.23 -8.39
N LEU A 408 -22.86 -13.18 -7.57
CA LEU A 408 -23.14 -13.29 -6.14
C LEU A 408 -24.46 -14.03 -5.89
N ALA A 409 -25.53 -13.64 -6.58
CA ALA A 409 -26.84 -14.27 -6.46
C ALA A 409 -26.81 -15.76 -6.87
N ARG A 410 -26.11 -16.12 -7.94
CA ARG A 410 -25.93 -17.54 -8.34
C ARG A 410 -25.18 -18.36 -7.29
N TYR A 411 -24.29 -17.73 -6.52
CA TYR A 411 -23.55 -18.38 -5.44
C TYR A 411 -24.30 -18.32 -4.09
N GLY A 412 -25.53 -17.82 -4.13
CA GLY A 412 -26.44 -17.79 -3.00
C GLY A 412 -26.40 -16.49 -2.18
N LEU A 413 -25.61 -15.49 -2.56
CA LEU A 413 -25.57 -14.20 -1.86
C LEU A 413 -26.52 -13.20 -2.52
N ASN A 414 -27.60 -12.87 -1.84
CA ASN A 414 -28.53 -11.82 -2.23
C ASN A 414 -28.29 -10.59 -1.37
N ILE A 415 -28.09 -9.44 -2.00
CA ILE A 415 -27.87 -8.14 -1.35
C ILE A 415 -29.00 -7.22 -1.78
N HIS A 416 -29.77 -6.69 -0.81
CA HIS A 416 -30.94 -5.83 -1.06
C HIS A 416 -30.46 -4.39 -1.35
N ARG A 417 -29.99 -4.15 -2.58
CA ARG A 417 -29.42 -2.86 -3.01
C ARG A 417 -30.47 -1.91 -3.57
N THR A 418 -30.28 -0.63 -3.27
CA THR A 418 -31.03 0.50 -3.86
C THR A 418 -30.03 1.63 -4.19
N ALA A 419 -30.47 2.64 -4.92
CA ALA A 419 -29.66 3.83 -5.18
C ALA A 419 -29.32 4.63 -3.90
N GLN A 420 -30.14 4.53 -2.85
CA GLN A 420 -29.92 5.25 -1.58
C GLN A 420 -28.89 4.56 -0.70
N ASN A 421 -28.86 3.22 -0.70
CA ASN A 421 -27.98 2.43 0.16
C ASN A 421 -26.70 1.92 -0.55
N THR A 422 -26.39 2.45 -1.72
CA THR A 422 -25.23 2.01 -2.53
C THR A 422 -24.51 3.21 -3.14
N VAL A 423 -23.19 3.29 -2.91
CA VAL A 423 -22.32 4.27 -3.56
C VAL A 423 -21.29 3.53 -4.42
N ARG A 424 -21.33 3.78 -5.73
CA ARG A 424 -20.37 3.25 -6.70
C ARG A 424 -19.14 4.16 -6.78
N THR A 425 -17.94 3.57 -6.89
CA THR A 425 -16.69 4.29 -7.18
C THR A 425 -15.99 3.63 -8.36
N THR A 426 -15.70 4.40 -9.38
CA THR A 426 -15.10 3.96 -10.65
C THR A 426 -13.62 4.28 -10.73
N PRO A 427 -12.87 3.72 -11.70
CA PRO A 427 -11.50 4.14 -11.98
C PRO A 427 -11.34 5.65 -12.26
N ALA A 428 -12.35 6.29 -12.86
CA ALA A 428 -12.35 7.74 -13.08
C ALA A 428 -12.49 8.53 -11.77
N ASP A 429 -13.31 8.03 -10.83
CA ASP A 429 -13.40 8.62 -9.51
C ASP A 429 -12.09 8.46 -8.74
N PHE A 430 -11.41 7.31 -8.84
CA PHE A 430 -10.10 7.13 -8.22
C PHE A 430 -9.05 8.07 -8.82
N GLU A 431 -9.07 8.35 -10.13
CA GLU A 431 -8.19 9.37 -10.73
C GLU A 431 -8.48 10.77 -10.20
N ARG A 432 -9.75 11.12 -10.03
CA ARG A 432 -10.16 12.42 -9.47
C ARG A 432 -9.70 12.59 -8.02
N ILE A 433 -9.79 11.50 -7.22
CA ILE A 433 -9.40 11.51 -5.79
C ILE A 433 -7.88 11.45 -5.65
N PHE A 434 -7.20 10.67 -6.51
CA PHE A 434 -5.74 10.45 -6.50
C PHE A 434 -5.13 10.87 -7.84
N PRO A 435 -4.93 12.16 -8.08
CA PRO A 435 -4.51 12.69 -9.38
C PRO A 435 -3.20 12.08 -9.90
N ALA A 436 -3.11 11.94 -11.21
CA ALA A 436 -2.00 11.33 -11.95
C ALA A 436 -1.81 9.82 -11.73
N SER A 437 -2.73 9.15 -11.01
CA SER A 437 -2.71 7.70 -10.85
C SER A 437 -3.27 6.95 -12.08
N ALA A 438 -4.01 7.64 -12.94
CA ALA A 438 -4.89 7.06 -13.97
C ALA A 438 -5.90 6.07 -13.36
N GLY A 439 -6.34 6.30 -12.12
CA GLY A 439 -7.21 5.43 -11.34
C GLY A 439 -6.52 4.18 -10.79
N ALA A 440 -5.23 3.96 -11.05
CA ALA A 440 -4.49 2.83 -10.52
C ALA A 440 -4.31 2.95 -9.00
N LEU A 441 -4.62 1.87 -8.26
CA LEU A 441 -4.59 1.90 -6.80
C LEU A 441 -3.23 1.56 -6.20
N TYR A 442 -2.33 0.93 -6.97
CA TYR A 442 -1.06 0.38 -6.51
C TYR A 442 0.16 1.03 -7.23
N GLY A 443 -0.07 2.15 -7.93
CA GLY A 443 0.96 2.83 -8.72
C GLY A 443 1.35 2.03 -9.95
N MET A 444 2.61 1.58 -10.02
CA MET A 444 3.12 0.73 -11.09
C MET A 444 2.83 -0.75 -10.79
N ALA A 445 2.42 -1.53 -11.80
CA ALA A 445 2.24 -2.98 -11.68
C ALA A 445 3.58 -3.68 -11.40
N THR A 446 3.55 -4.69 -10.53
CA THR A 446 4.72 -5.54 -10.24
C THR A 446 4.78 -6.67 -11.25
N HIS A 447 5.07 -6.34 -12.53
CA HIS A 447 5.22 -7.29 -13.63
C HIS A 447 6.70 -7.54 -13.92
N GLY A 448 7.11 -8.82 -13.89
CA GLY A 448 8.50 -9.23 -14.03
C GLY A 448 9.31 -9.06 -12.74
N TRP A 449 10.38 -9.84 -12.62
CA TRP A 449 11.23 -9.93 -11.42
C TRP A 449 11.95 -8.63 -11.06
N MET A 450 12.27 -7.78 -12.05
CA MET A 450 12.92 -6.48 -11.84
C MET A 450 11.99 -5.35 -11.43
N SER A 451 10.66 -5.54 -11.51
CA SER A 451 9.69 -4.46 -11.32
C SER A 451 9.70 -3.88 -9.91
N ALA A 452 10.01 -4.69 -8.91
CA ALA A 452 10.12 -4.26 -7.52
C ALA A 452 11.28 -3.26 -7.33
N PHE A 453 12.39 -3.43 -8.05
CA PHE A 453 13.56 -2.54 -8.02
C PHE A 453 13.40 -1.26 -8.86
N ALA A 454 12.40 -1.21 -9.72
CA ALA A 454 12.10 -0.04 -10.55
C ALA A 454 11.33 1.06 -9.80
N ARG A 455 10.92 0.82 -8.55
CA ARG A 455 10.26 1.83 -7.71
C ARG A 455 11.29 2.80 -7.16
N HIS A 456 10.95 4.09 -7.14
CA HIS A 456 11.79 5.12 -6.52
C HIS A 456 11.95 4.86 -5.03
N GLY A 457 13.13 5.09 -4.48
CA GLY A 457 13.37 5.16 -3.04
C GLY A 457 12.87 6.46 -2.41
N ALA A 458 13.23 6.69 -1.16
CA ALA A 458 12.82 7.87 -0.40
C ALA A 458 13.49 9.17 -0.89
N THR A 459 14.65 9.09 -1.56
CA THR A 459 15.37 10.26 -2.10
C THR A 459 14.83 10.69 -3.45
N SER A 460 14.92 11.99 -3.77
CA SER A 460 14.66 12.53 -5.10
C SER A 460 15.90 13.19 -5.70
N LYS A 461 15.82 13.58 -6.97
CA LYS A 461 16.85 14.38 -7.67
C LYS A 461 16.85 15.86 -7.24
N ILE A 462 15.99 16.25 -6.31
CA ILE A 462 15.85 17.62 -5.82
C ILE A 462 16.19 17.64 -4.35
N THR A 463 17.16 18.46 -3.98
CA THR A 463 17.60 18.61 -2.60
C THR A 463 16.45 19.12 -1.72
N GLY A 464 16.23 18.46 -0.60
CA GLY A 464 15.15 18.75 0.34
C GLY A 464 13.78 18.14 -0.03
N LEU A 465 13.65 17.46 -1.19
CA LEU A 465 12.42 16.76 -1.56
C LEU A 465 12.57 15.25 -1.37
N TYR A 466 11.75 14.68 -0.51
CA TYR A 466 11.69 13.26 -0.18
C TYR A 466 10.37 12.66 -0.64
N LEU A 467 10.36 11.35 -0.87
CA LEU A 467 9.24 10.62 -1.44
C LEU A 467 8.77 9.55 -0.45
N ALA A 468 7.44 9.45 -0.25
CA ALA A 468 6.82 8.42 0.56
C ALA A 468 5.52 7.91 -0.10
N GLY A 469 5.08 6.72 0.26
CA GLY A 469 3.79 6.18 -0.16
C GLY A 469 3.85 4.91 -0.99
N GLY A 470 2.68 4.38 -1.36
CA GLY A 470 2.55 3.10 -2.05
C GLY A 470 3.01 3.10 -3.52
N SER A 471 3.30 4.26 -4.12
CA SER A 471 3.88 4.36 -5.47
C SER A 471 5.41 4.30 -5.49
N VAL A 472 6.05 4.40 -4.33
CA VAL A 472 7.50 4.30 -4.12
C VAL A 472 7.85 3.04 -3.32
N HIS A 473 9.13 2.80 -3.08
CA HIS A 473 9.62 1.65 -2.32
C HIS A 473 9.13 1.71 -0.85
N PRO A 474 8.77 0.60 -0.21
CA PRO A 474 8.80 -0.81 -0.67
C PRO A 474 7.67 -1.20 -1.63
N GLY A 475 6.61 -0.38 -1.76
CA GLY A 475 5.54 -0.64 -2.70
C GLY A 475 4.14 -0.48 -2.10
N PRO A 476 3.12 -1.04 -2.75
CA PRO A 476 1.73 -0.91 -2.34
C PRO A 476 1.39 -1.83 -1.16
N GLY A 477 0.33 -1.45 -0.45
CA GLY A 477 -0.16 -2.08 0.78
C GLY A 477 -0.04 -1.12 1.96
N VAL A 478 -0.97 -1.17 2.90
CA VAL A 478 -0.99 -0.24 4.05
C VAL A 478 0.29 -0.35 4.89
N PRO A 479 0.75 -1.57 5.27
CA PRO A 479 2.02 -1.69 6.01
C PRO A 479 3.23 -1.28 5.17
N MET A 480 3.26 -1.58 3.86
CA MET A 480 4.35 -1.14 2.98
C MET A 480 4.41 0.38 2.85
N ALA A 481 3.27 1.05 2.75
CA ALA A 481 3.22 2.51 2.74
C ALA A 481 3.64 3.11 4.09
N ALA A 482 3.30 2.49 5.23
CA ALA A 482 3.81 2.89 6.54
C ALA A 482 5.34 2.76 6.61
N MET A 483 5.90 1.65 6.14
CA MET A 483 7.37 1.46 6.01
C MET A 483 7.99 2.53 5.13
N SER A 484 7.36 2.87 3.99
CA SER A 484 7.84 3.97 3.13
C SER A 484 7.91 5.30 3.88
N GLY A 485 6.95 5.57 4.77
CA GLY A 485 6.96 6.74 5.64
C GLY A 485 8.11 6.74 6.64
N LEU A 486 8.38 5.59 7.29
CA LEU A 486 9.54 5.41 8.19
C LEU A 486 10.86 5.64 7.45
N LEU A 487 11.02 5.05 6.26
CA LEU A 487 12.21 5.17 5.43
C LEU A 487 12.44 6.62 4.95
N ALA A 488 11.38 7.33 4.57
CA ALA A 488 11.48 8.73 4.15
C ALA A 488 11.92 9.64 5.30
N ALA A 489 11.34 9.45 6.49
CA ALA A 489 11.74 10.21 7.67
C ALA A 489 13.18 9.91 8.09
N ALA A 490 13.59 8.63 8.10
CA ALA A 490 14.97 8.25 8.41
C ALA A 490 15.96 8.86 7.41
N THR A 491 15.68 8.77 6.11
CA THR A 491 16.53 9.35 5.06
C THR A 491 16.68 10.87 5.21
N LEU A 492 15.59 11.58 5.53
CA LEU A 492 15.64 13.03 5.78
C LEU A 492 16.55 13.33 6.99
N MET A 493 16.38 12.58 8.09
CA MET A 493 17.21 12.77 9.30
C MET A 493 18.68 12.50 9.04
N ASP A 494 19.02 11.41 8.33
CA ASP A 494 20.41 11.08 7.96
C ASP A 494 21.06 12.21 7.15
N HIS A 495 20.33 12.84 6.23
CA HIS A 495 20.82 13.99 5.47
C HIS A 495 21.03 15.23 6.36
N LEU A 496 20.15 15.50 7.32
CA LEU A 496 20.33 16.62 8.25
C LEU A 496 21.55 16.41 9.15
N ASP A 497 21.72 15.20 9.68
CA ASP A 497 22.84 14.84 10.55
C ASP A 497 24.18 14.94 9.79
N SER A 498 24.27 14.43 8.56
CA SER A 498 25.46 14.52 7.74
C SER A 498 25.85 15.96 7.41
N THR A 499 24.86 16.81 7.11
CA THR A 499 25.08 18.22 6.81
C THR A 499 25.54 19.00 8.06
N SER A 500 25.04 18.65 9.24
CA SER A 500 25.44 19.24 10.51
C SER A 500 26.90 18.89 10.89
N HIS A 501 27.33 17.67 10.62
CA HIS A 501 28.72 17.25 10.83
C HIS A 501 29.69 17.96 9.89
N SER A 502 29.36 18.10 8.59
CA SER A 502 30.20 18.83 7.63
C SER A 502 30.39 20.29 8.00
N ARG A 503 29.36 20.96 8.51
CA ARG A 503 29.48 22.35 8.99
C ARG A 503 30.38 22.49 10.22
N ARG A 504 30.43 21.50 11.12
CA ARG A 504 31.31 21.51 12.29
C ARG A 504 32.77 21.30 11.92
N VAL A 505 33.08 20.52 10.90
CA VAL A 505 34.45 20.27 10.43
C VAL A 505 35.04 21.51 9.74
N HIS A 506 34.25 22.35 9.10
CA HIS A 506 34.73 23.57 8.45
C HIS A 506 35.10 24.73 9.38
N ILE A 507 34.84 24.65 10.70
CA ILE A 507 35.16 25.71 11.68
C ILE A 507 36.46 25.43 12.44
N SER A 508 37.13 24.30 12.22
CA SER A 508 38.35 23.93 12.92
C SER A 508 39.56 23.87 11.96
N GLY A 509 40.14 24.99 11.66
CA GLY A 509 41.36 24.98 10.80
C GLY A 509 41.92 26.35 10.42
N GLY A 510 41.96 27.31 11.34
CA GLY A 510 42.78 28.49 11.21
C GLY A 510 44.12 28.31 11.96
N THR A 511 45.05 27.53 11.46
CA THR A 511 46.44 27.52 11.95
C THR A 511 47.20 28.62 11.21
N SER A 512 47.47 29.73 11.89
CA SER A 512 48.45 30.72 11.45
C SER A 512 49.84 30.10 11.65
N THR A 513 50.49 29.73 10.57
CA THR A 513 51.95 29.43 10.57
C THR A 513 52.73 30.75 10.66
N ARG A 514 53.37 30.96 11.83
CA ARG A 514 54.40 32.00 11.95
C ARG A 514 55.63 31.57 11.14
N SER A 515 56.05 32.40 10.19
CA SER A 515 57.32 32.21 9.50
C SER A 515 58.48 32.39 10.47
N PRO A 516 59.54 31.56 10.44
CA PRO A 516 60.73 31.80 11.22
C PRO A 516 61.58 32.89 10.61
N THR A 517 61.90 33.90 11.41
CA THR A 517 62.83 34.98 11.10
C THR A 517 64.23 34.36 11.02
N ALA A 518 64.93 34.56 9.90
CA ALA A 518 66.34 34.19 9.74
C ALA A 518 67.22 35.09 10.64
N ALA A 519 68.01 34.49 11.51
CA ALA A 519 69.06 35.17 12.24
C ALA A 519 70.31 35.18 11.39
N THR A 520 70.78 36.39 11.07
CA THR A 520 72.08 36.64 10.47
C THR A 520 73.13 36.63 11.59
N THR A 521 74.12 35.81 11.52
CA THR A 521 75.33 35.88 12.34
C THR A 521 76.48 36.37 11.50
N ALA A 522 77.20 37.33 12.02
CA ALA A 522 78.48 37.85 11.53
C ALA A 522 79.62 36.83 11.66
#